data_4fc50cb65f6bfc8c9be5c55c97e6973b
#
_entry.id   4fc50cb65f6bfc8c9be5c55c97e6973b
#
_cell.length_a   1.000
_cell.length_b   1.000
_cell.length_c   1.000
_cell.angle_alpha   90.00
_cell.angle_beta   90.00
_cell.angle_gamma   90.00
#
_symmetry.space_group_name_H-M   'P 1'
#
loop_
_entity.id
_entity.type
_entity.pdbx_description
1 polymer ?
#
loop_
_entity_poly.entity_id
_entity_poly.type
_entity_poly.pdbx_seq_one_letter_code
_entity_poly.pdbx_strand_id
1 'polypeptide(L)'
;MSTFMERVSDKMKEIQEMANPKEKPEDRLRDSFMNEITRFYEDGTEPEHASSDMRYFLHEHEKRLAEKGVKIQRRYTPAKDPAKGTRSKIKPPYTASLSFIECYSSSQYTNASTQKIMKKHKKSSSIFYTNILDRADAQNAEYECPNCGHHATLSVFANGCPMCGTRFQMKQLFPCVSNYYLLSQIVDRKSINWLIPTVTTLAVLSGIGTAIGVTIHYWPQCDPSYMSLLFGAGAGLLTGFIGFITLYLLFSIFFAFFLMTRLTTKAISTADVASAAMTKGSLAKAMTRYDPEFSYDLFEGKVISLFRAIAFSDDRTNMSVYRGDPNLPELDTLIDIDYRGAMKYLNSRIQDGDNLVLLVRVYLYTTHLIKGKIVNKKEDYNMTLVKKLTAKENYGFSIHAVNCKTCAASFDAMHILQCPTCGTPYKLEEEDWVVYGLKK
;
A
#
# COMPACT_ATOMS: atom_id res chain seq x y z
N MET A 1 -34.24 15.75 -36.81
CA MET A 1 -33.86 16.70 -35.74
C MET A 1 -33.79 16.01 -34.37
N SER A 2 -34.74 15.08 -34.05
CA SER A 2 -34.73 14.32 -32.77
C SER A 2 -33.50 13.46 -32.57
N THR A 3 -33.09 12.67 -33.55
CA THR A 3 -31.92 11.77 -33.50
C THR A 3 -30.56 12.48 -33.32
N PHE A 4 -30.42 13.73 -33.73
CA PHE A 4 -29.21 14.52 -33.52
C PHE A 4 -29.14 15.02 -32.08
N MET A 5 -30.25 15.49 -31.52
CA MET A 5 -30.32 15.95 -30.12
C MET A 5 -30.17 14.80 -29.12
N GLU A 6 -30.67 13.60 -29.42
CA GLU A 6 -30.42 12.39 -28.64
C GLU A 6 -28.97 12.01 -28.60
N ARG A 7 -28.26 11.99 -29.77
CA ARG A 7 -26.82 11.71 -29.84
C ARG A 7 -25.97 12.76 -29.11
N VAL A 8 -26.37 14.03 -29.13
CA VAL A 8 -25.69 15.09 -28.36
C VAL A 8 -25.93 14.92 -26.87
N SER A 9 -27.17 14.57 -26.47
CA SER A 9 -27.50 14.27 -25.07
C SER A 9 -26.73 13.07 -24.55
N ASP A 10 -26.63 11.99 -25.34
CA ASP A 10 -25.90 10.80 -24.95
C ASP A 10 -24.36 11.05 -24.83
N LYS A 11 -23.78 11.83 -25.79
CA LYS A 11 -22.40 12.29 -25.68
C LYS A 11 -22.17 13.23 -24.49
N MET A 12 -23.11 14.11 -24.18
CA MET A 12 -22.99 14.95 -22.99
C MET A 12 -23.10 14.14 -21.70
N LYS A 13 -23.94 13.11 -21.64
CA LYS A 13 -23.99 12.17 -20.52
C LYS A 13 -22.68 11.38 -20.39
N GLU A 14 -22.15 10.90 -21.50
CA GLU A 14 -20.86 10.19 -21.54
C GLU A 14 -19.69 11.09 -21.07
N ILE A 15 -19.66 12.36 -21.50
CA ILE A 15 -18.71 13.37 -21.04
C ILE A 15 -18.91 13.70 -19.55
N GLN A 16 -20.15 13.75 -19.08
CA GLN A 16 -20.48 14.03 -17.69
C GLN A 16 -20.18 12.83 -16.78
N GLU A 17 -20.34 11.60 -17.28
CA GLU A 17 -19.90 10.38 -16.61
C GLU A 17 -18.36 10.23 -16.60
N MET A 18 -17.65 10.67 -17.64
CA MET A 18 -16.19 10.77 -17.66
C MET A 18 -15.65 11.89 -16.74
N ALA A 19 -16.40 13.01 -16.62
CA ALA A 19 -16.04 14.13 -15.74
C ALA A 19 -16.31 13.83 -14.24
N ASN A 20 -17.21 12.89 -13.95
CA ASN A 20 -17.56 12.48 -12.60
C ASN A 20 -17.63 10.93 -12.57
N PRO A 21 -16.51 10.24 -12.63
CA PRO A 21 -16.50 8.77 -12.66
C PRO A 21 -17.22 8.26 -11.41
N LYS A 22 -18.28 7.47 -11.60
CA LYS A 22 -18.97 6.77 -10.50
C LYS A 22 -17.90 6.10 -9.65
N GLU A 23 -17.89 6.42 -8.38
CA GLU A 23 -16.95 5.86 -7.43
C GLU A 23 -17.06 4.32 -7.46
N LYS A 24 -15.94 3.66 -7.74
CA LYS A 24 -15.90 2.20 -7.84
C LYS A 24 -16.18 1.57 -6.47
N PRO A 25 -16.82 0.40 -6.41
CA PRO A 25 -17.04 -0.32 -5.15
C PRO A 25 -15.75 -0.52 -4.34
N GLU A 26 -14.65 -0.80 -5.04
CA GLU A 26 -13.33 -1.01 -4.43
C GLU A 26 -12.77 0.28 -3.80
N ASP A 27 -13.10 1.45 -4.35
CA ASP A 27 -12.68 2.73 -3.77
C ASP A 27 -13.42 2.98 -2.45
N ARG A 28 -14.72 2.67 -2.38
CA ARG A 28 -15.51 2.76 -1.14
C ARG A 28 -15.01 1.78 -0.09
N LEU A 29 -14.72 0.55 -0.49
CA LEU A 29 -14.19 -0.46 0.43
C LEU A 29 -12.83 -0.05 0.99
N ARG A 30 -11.92 0.47 0.15
CA ARG A 30 -10.64 1.01 0.60
C ARG A 30 -10.82 2.13 1.62
N ASP A 31 -11.72 3.07 1.35
CA ASP A 31 -11.95 4.23 2.22
C ASP A 31 -12.61 3.79 3.55
N SER A 32 -13.53 2.81 3.53
CA SER A 32 -14.08 2.18 4.73
C SER A 32 -12.99 1.49 5.54
N PHE A 33 -12.19 0.64 4.89
CA PHE A 33 -11.10 -0.09 5.53
C PHE A 33 -10.03 0.84 6.13
N MET A 34 -9.71 1.96 5.48
CA MET A 34 -8.78 2.95 6.04
C MET A 34 -9.30 3.55 7.36
N ASN A 35 -10.61 3.73 7.50
CA ASN A 35 -11.24 4.18 8.75
C ASN A 35 -11.27 3.04 9.79
N GLU A 36 -11.52 1.81 9.37
CA GLU A 36 -11.53 0.64 10.26
C GLU A 36 -10.16 0.36 10.85
N ILE A 37 -9.11 0.38 10.03
CA ILE A 37 -7.74 0.18 10.53
C ILE A 37 -7.27 1.35 11.42
N THR A 38 -7.79 2.56 11.21
CA THR A 38 -7.56 3.69 12.12
C THR A 38 -8.21 3.41 13.48
N ARG A 39 -9.47 2.96 13.51
CA ARG A 39 -10.17 2.57 14.75
C ARG A 39 -9.49 1.42 15.46
N PHE A 40 -9.04 0.40 14.72
CA PHE A 40 -8.27 -0.69 15.30
C PHE A 40 -7.09 -0.19 16.13
N TYR A 41 -6.29 0.74 15.60
CA TYR A 41 -5.16 1.32 16.34
C TYR A 41 -5.56 2.35 17.41
N GLU A 42 -6.78 2.85 17.41
CA GLU A 42 -7.28 3.80 18.44
C GLU A 42 -7.90 3.07 19.63
N ASP A 43 -8.77 2.10 19.40
CA ASP A 43 -9.61 1.46 20.42
C ASP A 43 -9.64 -0.07 20.39
N GLY A 44 -8.94 -0.72 19.43
CA GLY A 44 -8.90 -2.17 19.27
C GLY A 44 -10.11 -2.77 18.54
N THR A 45 -10.97 -1.93 17.95
CA THR A 45 -12.11 -2.43 17.16
C THR A 45 -11.63 -3.21 15.94
N GLU A 46 -11.99 -4.49 15.86
CA GLU A 46 -11.56 -5.37 14.76
C GLU A 46 -12.10 -4.88 13.41
N PRO A 47 -11.24 -4.80 12.35
CA PRO A 47 -11.69 -4.35 11.03
C PRO A 47 -12.67 -5.34 10.41
N GLU A 48 -13.85 -4.85 10.02
CA GLU A 48 -14.93 -5.68 9.47
C GLU A 48 -14.55 -6.28 8.11
N HIS A 49 -13.93 -5.48 7.25
CA HIS A 49 -13.56 -5.89 5.88
C HIS A 49 -12.18 -6.56 5.79
N ALA A 50 -11.46 -6.76 6.90
CA ALA A 50 -10.20 -7.48 6.88
C ALA A 50 -10.42 -8.97 6.61
N SER A 51 -9.55 -9.59 5.79
CA SER A 51 -9.49 -11.04 5.65
C SER A 51 -9.10 -11.71 6.97
N SER A 52 -9.36 -13.01 7.12
CA SER A 52 -8.96 -13.77 8.31
C SER A 52 -7.46 -13.72 8.55
N ASP A 53 -6.66 -13.85 7.49
CA ASP A 53 -5.20 -13.77 7.59
C ASP A 53 -4.75 -12.36 8.02
N MET A 54 -5.41 -11.30 7.50
CA MET A 54 -5.11 -9.92 7.91
C MET A 54 -5.42 -9.70 9.39
N ARG A 55 -6.56 -10.17 9.90
CA ARG A 55 -6.92 -10.07 11.32
C ARG A 55 -5.90 -10.77 12.19
N TYR A 56 -5.48 -11.97 11.79
CA TYR A 56 -4.41 -12.68 12.48
C TYR A 56 -3.13 -11.85 12.59
N PHE A 57 -2.66 -11.26 11.48
CA PHE A 57 -1.46 -10.42 11.50
C PHE A 57 -1.61 -9.18 12.38
N LEU A 58 -2.79 -8.59 12.43
CA LEU A 58 -3.07 -7.47 13.31
C LEU A 58 -3.00 -7.89 14.78
N HIS A 59 -3.57 -9.04 15.14
CA HIS A 59 -3.49 -9.59 16.49
C HIS A 59 -2.07 -9.97 16.91
N GLU A 60 -1.30 -10.60 16.03
CA GLU A 60 0.12 -10.90 16.31
C GLU A 60 0.92 -9.60 16.52
N HIS A 61 0.63 -8.57 15.76
CA HIS A 61 1.25 -7.26 15.95
C HIS A 61 0.87 -6.63 17.29
N GLU A 62 -0.41 -6.66 17.69
CA GLU A 62 -0.85 -6.19 19.01
C GLU A 62 -0.21 -6.97 20.14
N LYS A 63 -0.16 -8.31 20.04
CA LYS A 63 0.48 -9.19 20.99
C LYS A 63 1.96 -8.82 21.16
N ARG A 64 2.68 -8.68 20.07
CA ARG A 64 4.09 -8.23 20.05
C ARG A 64 4.28 -6.87 20.72
N LEU A 65 3.41 -5.90 20.45
CA LEU A 65 3.46 -4.60 21.09
C LEU A 65 3.19 -4.69 22.62
N ALA A 66 2.21 -5.49 23.02
CA ALA A 66 1.87 -5.70 24.45
C ALA A 66 3.03 -6.34 25.19
N GLU A 67 3.67 -7.38 24.66
CA GLU A 67 4.85 -8.03 25.24
C GLU A 67 6.04 -7.08 25.41
N LYS A 68 6.21 -6.16 24.47
CA LYS A 68 7.24 -5.10 24.55
C LYS A 68 6.83 -3.92 25.42
N GLY A 69 5.64 -3.94 26.03
CA GLY A 69 5.12 -2.84 26.85
C GLY A 69 4.91 -1.53 26.08
N VAL A 70 4.57 -1.61 24.80
CA VAL A 70 4.37 -0.46 23.93
C VAL A 70 2.94 -0.46 23.41
N LYS A 71 2.30 0.70 23.38
CA LYS A 71 1.04 0.94 22.67
C LYS A 71 1.30 1.85 21.47
N ILE A 72 0.73 1.50 20.32
CA ILE A 72 0.76 2.32 19.12
C ILE A 72 -0.62 2.91 18.87
N GLN A 73 -0.65 4.17 18.47
CA GLN A 73 -1.82 4.82 17.88
C GLN A 73 -1.45 5.27 16.47
N ARG A 74 -2.24 4.89 15.50
CA ARG A 74 -2.07 5.29 14.10
C ARG A 74 -3.35 5.94 13.59
N ARG A 75 -3.18 6.99 12.81
CA ARG A 75 -4.29 7.67 12.16
C ARG A 75 -3.97 7.91 10.69
N TYR A 76 -4.93 7.55 9.86
CA TYR A 76 -4.91 7.78 8.44
C TYR A 76 -6.04 8.74 8.06
N THR A 77 -5.74 9.76 7.27
CA THR A 77 -6.73 10.77 6.87
C THR A 77 -6.55 11.06 5.38
N PRO A 78 -7.59 10.97 4.55
CA PRO A 78 -7.49 11.31 3.14
C PRO A 78 -6.88 12.71 2.94
N ALA A 79 -6.13 12.90 1.88
CA ALA A 79 -5.69 14.23 1.47
C ALA A 79 -6.89 15.05 0.99
N LYS A 80 -6.75 16.38 0.93
CA LYS A 80 -7.72 17.22 0.22
C LYS A 80 -7.50 17.00 -1.28
N ASP A 81 -8.51 16.58 -2.01
CA ASP A 81 -8.44 16.21 -3.43
C ASP A 81 -7.39 15.11 -3.68
N PRO A 82 -7.56 13.90 -3.09
CA PRO A 82 -6.55 12.87 -3.11
C PRO A 82 -6.40 12.25 -4.50
N ALA A 83 -5.16 12.00 -4.91
CA ALA A 83 -4.92 11.09 -6.03
C ALA A 83 -5.37 9.69 -5.60
N LYS A 84 -6.24 9.06 -6.39
CA LYS A 84 -6.76 7.71 -6.14
C LYS A 84 -6.86 6.92 -7.44
N GLY A 85 -6.83 5.61 -7.32
CA GLY A 85 -6.98 4.73 -8.48
C GLY A 85 -7.06 3.27 -8.07
N THR A 86 -7.60 2.45 -8.97
CA THR A 86 -7.76 1.02 -8.76
C THR A 86 -7.38 0.27 -10.04
N ARG A 87 -6.57 -0.78 -9.87
CA ARG A 87 -6.22 -1.76 -10.92
C ARG A 87 -6.76 -3.10 -10.50
N SER A 88 -7.50 -3.76 -11.38
CA SER A 88 -8.12 -5.05 -11.09
C SER A 88 -7.59 -6.12 -12.05
N LYS A 89 -7.44 -7.33 -11.54
CA LYS A 89 -7.16 -8.55 -12.30
C LYS A 89 -8.30 -9.54 -12.01
N ILE A 90 -8.96 -9.97 -13.05
CA ILE A 90 -10.10 -10.88 -12.96
C ILE A 90 -9.58 -12.30 -13.24
N LYS A 91 -9.87 -13.21 -12.33
CA LYS A 91 -9.69 -14.67 -12.46
C LYS A 91 -10.94 -15.33 -11.88
N PRO A 92 -11.93 -15.62 -12.71
CA PRO A 92 -13.18 -16.17 -12.21
C PRO A 92 -12.98 -17.39 -11.29
N PRO A 93 -13.71 -17.48 -10.17
CA PRO A 93 -14.73 -16.53 -9.71
C PRO A 93 -14.21 -15.28 -8.99
N TYR A 94 -12.89 -15.09 -8.85
CA TYR A 94 -12.28 -14.04 -8.07
C TYR A 94 -11.92 -12.79 -8.91
N THR A 95 -12.00 -11.64 -8.27
CA THR A 95 -11.42 -10.38 -8.73
C THR A 95 -10.46 -9.87 -7.67
N ALA A 96 -9.21 -9.65 -8.05
CA ALA A 96 -8.20 -9.08 -7.19
C ALA A 96 -7.89 -7.65 -7.64
N SER A 97 -8.03 -6.70 -6.72
CA SER A 97 -7.86 -5.28 -7.01
C SER A 97 -6.81 -4.67 -6.10
N LEU A 98 -5.88 -3.92 -6.70
CA LEU A 98 -5.00 -3.02 -5.97
C LEU A 98 -5.57 -1.61 -6.04
N SER A 99 -6.09 -1.12 -4.93
CA SER A 99 -6.64 0.23 -4.81
C SER A 99 -5.70 1.12 -4.00
N PHE A 100 -5.58 2.39 -4.35
CA PHE A 100 -4.75 3.34 -3.63
C PHE A 100 -5.41 4.70 -3.48
N ILE A 101 -5.04 5.40 -2.41
CA ILE A 101 -5.45 6.77 -2.13
C ILE A 101 -4.31 7.56 -1.46
N GLU A 102 -4.17 8.82 -1.87
CA GLU A 102 -3.28 9.75 -1.18
C GLU A 102 -3.86 10.15 0.18
N CYS A 103 -3.08 9.97 1.23
CA CYS A 103 -3.50 10.22 2.60
C CYS A 103 -2.39 10.90 3.41
N TYR A 104 -2.76 11.36 4.59
CA TYR A 104 -1.82 11.73 5.63
C TYR A 104 -1.81 10.64 6.70
N SER A 105 -0.61 10.18 7.05
CA SER A 105 -0.39 9.23 8.14
C SER A 105 0.30 9.90 9.32
N SER A 106 -0.08 9.50 10.52
CA SER A 106 0.61 9.87 11.75
C SER A 106 0.63 8.67 12.71
N SER A 107 1.69 8.52 13.49
CA SER A 107 1.77 7.46 14.50
C SER A 107 2.38 7.99 15.80
N GLN A 108 1.95 7.41 16.91
CA GLN A 108 2.45 7.72 18.25
C GLN A 108 2.68 6.43 19.00
N TYR A 109 3.86 6.27 19.56
CA TYR A 109 4.23 5.14 20.42
C TYR A 109 4.26 5.63 21.85
N THR A 110 3.56 4.93 22.73
CA THR A 110 3.48 5.21 24.16
C THR A 110 3.91 3.98 24.96
N ASN A 111 4.52 4.19 26.11
CA ASN A 111 4.78 3.12 27.03
C ASN A 111 3.44 2.68 27.66
N ALA A 112 3.11 1.39 27.61
CA ALA A 112 1.81 0.87 28.03
C ALA A 112 1.53 1.09 29.54
N SER A 113 2.56 0.99 30.40
CA SER A 113 2.42 1.11 31.85
C SER A 113 2.39 2.57 32.31
N THR A 114 3.32 3.41 31.79
CA THR A 114 3.48 4.80 32.25
C THR A 114 2.69 5.81 31.45
N GLN A 115 2.08 5.41 30.33
CA GLN A 115 1.39 6.26 29.33
C GLN A 115 2.28 7.39 28.77
N LYS A 116 3.59 7.31 29.00
CA LYS A 116 4.55 8.30 28.49
C LYS A 116 4.76 8.13 26.99
N ILE A 117 4.72 9.24 26.24
CA ILE A 117 5.05 9.24 24.82
C ILE A 117 6.54 8.92 24.65
N MET A 118 6.82 7.80 24.00
CA MET A 118 8.17 7.36 23.65
C MET A 118 8.65 7.98 22.32
N LYS A 119 7.72 8.04 21.35
CA LYS A 119 8.00 8.63 20.03
C LYS A 119 6.70 9.06 19.35
N LYS A 120 6.75 10.17 18.64
CA LYS A 120 5.66 10.67 17.83
C LYS A 120 6.15 11.00 16.42
N HIS A 121 5.52 10.40 15.43
CA HIS A 121 5.69 10.76 14.03
C HIS A 121 4.64 11.80 13.66
N LYS A 122 5.10 12.96 13.20
CA LYS A 122 4.21 14.02 12.73
C LYS A 122 3.49 13.54 11.47
N LYS A 123 2.34 14.15 11.21
CA LYS A 123 1.54 13.97 10.01
C LYS A 123 2.42 14.10 8.75
N SER A 124 2.52 13.04 7.97
CA SER A 124 3.31 12.95 6.72
C SER A 124 2.43 12.51 5.57
N SER A 125 2.71 13.02 4.36
CA SER A 125 2.03 12.59 3.14
C SER A 125 2.46 11.18 2.77
N SER A 126 1.49 10.32 2.47
CA SER A 126 1.67 8.91 2.16
C SER A 126 0.61 8.47 1.14
N ILE A 127 0.86 7.36 0.47
CA ILE A 127 -0.14 6.68 -0.34
C ILE A 127 -0.54 5.40 0.40
N PHE A 128 -1.83 5.26 0.66
CA PHE A 128 -2.41 4.09 1.29
C PHE A 128 -2.84 3.11 0.20
N TYR A 129 -2.22 1.94 0.17
CA TYR A 129 -2.53 0.85 -0.74
C TYR A 129 -3.33 -0.24 -0.04
N THR A 130 -4.32 -0.79 -0.73
CA THR A 130 -5.11 -1.95 -0.26
C THR A 130 -5.19 -2.99 -1.37
N ASN A 131 -4.94 -4.25 -1.01
CA ASN A 131 -5.21 -5.40 -1.84
C ASN A 131 -6.60 -5.93 -1.49
N ILE A 132 -7.55 -5.79 -2.40
CA ILE A 132 -8.94 -6.17 -2.23
C ILE A 132 -9.20 -7.45 -3.01
N LEU A 133 -9.81 -8.42 -2.36
CA LEU A 133 -10.31 -9.63 -2.99
C LEU A 133 -11.84 -9.59 -2.99
N ASP A 134 -12.42 -9.83 -4.15
CA ASP A 134 -13.86 -10.00 -4.32
C ASP A 134 -14.14 -11.31 -5.05
N ARG A 135 -15.33 -11.82 -4.86
CA ARG A 135 -15.80 -13.04 -5.50
C ARG A 135 -17.21 -12.84 -6.03
N ALA A 136 -17.34 -12.88 -7.34
CA ALA A 136 -18.59 -12.57 -8.05
C ALA A 136 -19.79 -13.45 -7.63
N ASP A 137 -19.53 -14.68 -7.22
CA ASP A 137 -20.54 -15.68 -6.82
C ASP A 137 -20.63 -15.86 -5.28
N ALA A 138 -20.00 -14.99 -4.49
CA ALA A 138 -19.85 -15.18 -3.04
C ALA A 138 -21.18 -15.38 -2.29
N GLN A 139 -22.24 -14.74 -2.76
CA GLN A 139 -23.56 -14.84 -2.13
C GLN A 139 -24.31 -16.11 -2.53
N ASN A 140 -24.05 -16.64 -3.72
CA ASN A 140 -24.81 -17.75 -4.33
C ASN A 140 -23.95 -19.00 -4.56
N ALA A 141 -22.65 -18.95 -4.29
CA ALA A 141 -21.77 -20.10 -4.46
C ALA A 141 -22.14 -21.20 -3.47
N GLU A 142 -22.39 -22.39 -3.98
CA GLU A 142 -22.56 -23.57 -3.17
C GLU A 142 -21.20 -24.19 -2.84
N TYR A 143 -21.06 -24.55 -1.58
CA TYR A 143 -19.88 -25.22 -1.03
C TYR A 143 -20.29 -26.58 -0.49
N GLU A 144 -19.40 -27.53 -0.60
CA GLU A 144 -19.56 -28.85 -0.02
C GLU A 144 -18.95 -28.89 1.38
N CYS A 145 -19.69 -29.36 2.36
CA CYS A 145 -19.14 -29.58 3.69
C CYS A 145 -18.09 -30.70 3.65
N PRO A 146 -16.82 -30.42 4.00
CA PRO A 146 -15.75 -31.41 3.90
C PRO A 146 -15.91 -32.59 4.87
N ASN A 147 -16.79 -32.45 5.88
CA ASN A 147 -17.03 -33.51 6.86
C ASN A 147 -18.20 -34.42 6.51
N CYS A 148 -19.28 -33.91 5.91
CA CYS A 148 -20.48 -34.69 5.65
C CYS A 148 -21.00 -34.59 4.22
N GLY A 149 -20.33 -33.87 3.31
CA GLY A 149 -20.75 -33.72 1.92
C GLY A 149 -22.00 -32.83 1.71
N HIS A 150 -22.51 -32.18 2.74
CA HIS A 150 -23.69 -31.31 2.60
C HIS A 150 -23.36 -30.08 1.77
N HIS A 151 -24.19 -29.78 0.76
CA HIS A 151 -24.04 -28.58 -0.07
C HIS A 151 -24.89 -27.45 0.47
N ALA A 152 -24.30 -26.29 0.67
CA ALA A 152 -24.99 -25.05 1.04
C ALA A 152 -24.19 -23.80 0.64
N THR A 153 -24.83 -22.65 0.71
CA THR A 153 -24.15 -21.37 0.43
C THR A 153 -23.21 -20.97 1.57
N LEU A 154 -22.23 -20.12 1.27
CA LEU A 154 -21.27 -19.63 2.23
C LEU A 154 -21.94 -18.96 3.45
N SER A 155 -23.05 -18.25 3.23
CA SER A 155 -23.82 -17.61 4.30
C SER A 155 -24.43 -18.61 5.29
N VAL A 156 -24.83 -19.78 4.82
CA VAL A 156 -25.33 -20.89 5.67
C VAL A 156 -24.18 -21.47 6.48
N PHE A 157 -23.03 -21.72 5.85
CA PHE A 157 -21.86 -22.27 6.52
C PHE A 157 -21.16 -21.29 7.48
N ALA A 158 -21.41 -19.98 7.37
CA ALA A 158 -20.88 -18.98 8.31
C ALA A 158 -21.26 -19.30 9.78
N ASN A 159 -22.40 -19.95 10.00
CA ASN A 159 -22.86 -20.40 11.31
C ASN A 159 -22.51 -21.86 11.64
N GLY A 160 -21.80 -22.55 10.76
CA GLY A 160 -21.49 -23.97 10.82
C GLY A 160 -22.38 -24.81 9.88
N CYS A 161 -21.98 -26.06 9.65
CA CYS A 161 -22.76 -26.96 8.80
C CYS A 161 -24.09 -27.32 9.49
N PRO A 162 -25.25 -27.08 8.86
CA PRO A 162 -26.55 -27.38 9.45
C PRO A 162 -26.79 -28.86 9.68
N MET A 163 -26.05 -29.73 8.96
CA MET A 163 -26.25 -31.19 9.02
C MET A 163 -25.34 -31.84 10.08
N CYS A 164 -24.07 -31.52 10.15
CA CYS A 164 -23.12 -32.19 11.04
C CYS A 164 -22.58 -31.30 12.15
N GLY A 165 -22.98 -30.03 12.21
CA GLY A 165 -22.52 -29.06 13.22
C GLY A 165 -21.06 -28.62 13.07
N THR A 166 -20.34 -29.08 12.03
CA THR A 166 -18.94 -28.67 11.79
C THR A 166 -18.87 -27.15 11.64
N ARG A 167 -18.12 -26.52 12.51
CA ARG A 167 -17.89 -25.06 12.44
C ARG A 167 -16.73 -24.80 11.51
N PHE A 168 -16.98 -23.98 10.51
CA PHE A 168 -15.96 -23.51 9.59
C PHE A 168 -15.38 -22.20 10.12
N GLN A 169 -14.05 -22.05 10.08
CA GLN A 169 -13.43 -20.75 10.37
C GLN A 169 -13.55 -19.77 9.18
N MET A 170 -14.50 -20.00 8.31
CA MET A 170 -14.78 -19.17 7.16
C MET A 170 -15.54 -17.90 7.54
N LYS A 171 -14.87 -16.93 8.15
CA LYS A 171 -15.37 -15.55 8.27
C LYS A 171 -14.93 -14.66 7.11
N GLN A 172 -14.53 -15.21 5.98
CA GLN A 172 -14.24 -14.40 4.80
C GLN A 172 -15.53 -14.10 4.05
N LEU A 173 -16.15 -13.02 4.43
CA LEU A 173 -17.17 -12.38 3.63
C LEU A 173 -16.45 -11.57 2.54
N PHE A 174 -16.70 -11.89 1.29
CA PHE A 174 -16.24 -11.06 0.18
C PHE A 174 -17.21 -9.89 -0.03
N PRO A 175 -16.71 -8.72 -0.45
CA PRO A 175 -15.30 -8.38 -0.68
C PRO A 175 -14.53 -8.17 0.63
N CYS A 176 -13.23 -8.53 0.63
CA CYS A 176 -12.36 -8.34 1.79
C CYS A 176 -11.00 -7.74 1.41
N VAL A 177 -10.34 -7.11 2.40
CA VAL A 177 -8.97 -6.62 2.26
C VAL A 177 -8.00 -7.67 2.75
N SER A 178 -7.17 -8.18 1.84
CA SER A 178 -6.16 -9.21 2.15
C SER A 178 -4.85 -8.62 2.66
N ASN A 179 -4.53 -7.39 2.28
CA ASN A 179 -3.33 -6.68 2.74
C ASN A 179 -3.46 -5.18 2.56
N TYR A 180 -2.69 -4.42 3.35
CA TYR A 180 -2.48 -2.98 3.14
C TYR A 180 -1.04 -2.58 3.45
N TYR A 181 -0.58 -1.50 2.86
CA TYR A 181 0.71 -0.90 3.14
C TYR A 181 0.73 0.59 2.78
N LEU A 182 1.69 1.31 3.34
CA LEU A 182 1.86 2.74 3.09
C LEU A 182 3.15 3.01 2.32
N LEU A 183 3.06 3.89 1.34
CA LEU A 183 4.21 4.48 0.68
C LEU A 183 4.36 5.93 1.10
N SER A 184 5.46 6.26 1.77
CA SER A 184 5.77 7.65 2.09
C SER A 184 6.06 8.45 0.82
N GLN A 185 5.34 9.54 0.58
CA GLN A 185 5.63 10.44 -0.52
C GLN A 185 6.90 11.24 -0.23
N ILE A 186 7.77 11.37 -1.24
CA ILE A 186 9.03 12.11 -1.13
C ILE A 186 8.79 13.62 -1.16
N VAL A 187 7.75 14.05 -1.90
CA VAL A 187 7.40 15.46 -2.10
C VAL A 187 5.90 15.64 -1.84
N ASP A 188 5.58 16.49 -0.88
CA ASP A 188 4.18 16.88 -0.63
C ASP A 188 3.72 17.83 -1.75
N ARG A 189 2.61 17.49 -2.41
CA ARG A 189 1.98 18.29 -3.49
C ARG A 189 1.69 19.73 -3.05
N LYS A 190 1.41 19.95 -1.75
CA LYS A 190 1.24 21.29 -1.19
C LYS A 190 2.49 22.14 -1.28
N SER A 191 3.69 21.55 -1.23
CA SER A 191 4.96 22.27 -1.34
C SER A 191 5.20 22.85 -2.73
N ILE A 192 4.48 22.38 -3.74
CA ILE A 192 4.60 22.86 -5.12
C ILE A 192 3.52 23.90 -5.44
N ASN A 193 2.31 23.73 -4.89
CA ASN A 193 1.16 24.55 -5.27
C ASN A 193 1.26 26.03 -4.82
N TRP A 194 2.10 26.37 -3.84
CA TRP A 194 2.29 27.78 -3.43
C TRP A 194 3.27 28.55 -4.31
N LEU A 195 4.06 27.85 -5.10
CA LEU A 195 5.18 28.38 -5.88
C LEU A 195 4.70 29.30 -7.01
N ILE A 196 3.77 28.83 -7.84
CA ILE A 196 3.23 29.61 -8.95
C ILE A 196 2.59 30.92 -8.48
N PRO A 197 1.66 30.90 -7.49
CA PRO A 197 1.07 32.15 -7.00
C PRO A 197 2.09 33.11 -6.40
N THR A 198 3.11 32.62 -5.70
CA THR A 198 4.15 33.47 -5.12
C THR A 198 5.00 34.17 -6.19
N VAL A 199 5.45 33.41 -7.21
CA VAL A 199 6.22 33.98 -8.34
C VAL A 199 5.36 34.99 -9.11
N THR A 200 4.10 34.65 -9.35
CA THR A 200 3.16 35.58 -10.05
C THR A 200 2.96 36.86 -9.25
N THR A 201 2.74 36.77 -7.94
CA THR A 201 2.58 37.97 -7.09
C THR A 201 3.81 38.88 -7.10
N LEU A 202 5.00 38.30 -6.97
CA LEU A 202 6.26 39.09 -7.02
C LEU A 202 6.47 39.75 -8.39
N ALA A 203 6.17 39.04 -9.49
CA ALA A 203 6.27 39.60 -10.84
C ALA A 203 5.29 40.76 -11.07
N VAL A 204 4.06 40.65 -10.61
CA VAL A 204 3.03 41.70 -10.69
C VAL A 204 3.46 42.91 -9.87
N LEU A 205 3.94 42.74 -8.63
CA LEU A 205 4.42 43.83 -7.79
C LEU A 205 5.61 44.55 -8.42
N SER A 206 6.57 43.81 -9.01
CA SER A 206 7.70 44.40 -9.71
C SER A 206 7.26 45.20 -10.95
N GLY A 207 6.31 44.69 -11.71
CA GLY A 207 5.72 45.38 -12.87
C GLY A 207 5.00 46.68 -12.49
N ILE A 208 4.18 46.66 -11.44
CA ILE A 208 3.51 47.86 -10.93
C ILE A 208 4.54 48.91 -10.43
N GLY A 209 5.53 48.48 -9.66
CA GLY A 209 6.60 49.36 -9.18
C GLY A 209 7.35 50.05 -10.31
N THR A 210 7.68 49.28 -11.38
CA THR A 210 8.34 49.86 -12.58
C THR A 210 7.41 50.80 -13.34
N ALA A 211 6.12 50.44 -13.53
CA ALA A 211 5.16 51.31 -14.19
C ALA A 211 5.08 52.70 -13.49
N ILE A 212 4.93 52.71 -12.16
CA ILE A 212 4.88 53.94 -11.36
C ILE A 212 6.19 54.70 -11.49
N GLY A 213 7.34 54.06 -11.32
CA GLY A 213 8.64 54.71 -11.38
C GLY A 213 8.93 55.37 -12.74
N VAL A 214 8.66 54.68 -13.84
CA VAL A 214 8.80 55.20 -15.20
C VAL A 214 7.83 56.37 -15.45
N THR A 215 6.58 56.24 -15.06
CA THR A 215 5.57 57.30 -15.21
C THR A 215 6.05 58.57 -14.48
N ILE A 216 6.48 58.49 -13.21
CA ILE A 216 6.94 59.66 -12.44
C ILE A 216 8.19 60.27 -13.07
N HIS A 217 9.13 59.45 -13.54
CA HIS A 217 10.37 59.93 -14.15
C HIS A 217 10.16 60.72 -15.44
N TYR A 218 9.27 60.23 -16.31
CA TYR A 218 9.02 60.87 -17.61
C TYR A 218 7.87 61.88 -17.61
N TRP A 219 7.13 62.03 -16.50
CA TRP A 219 6.03 62.99 -16.38
C TRP A 219 6.39 64.42 -16.79
N PRO A 220 7.51 65.00 -16.32
CA PRO A 220 7.92 66.35 -16.69
C PRO A 220 8.55 66.46 -18.08
N GLN A 221 8.90 65.33 -18.71
CA GLN A 221 9.63 65.31 -19.99
C GLN A 221 8.72 65.06 -21.21
N CYS A 222 7.52 64.58 -20.99
CA CYS A 222 6.57 64.28 -22.06
C CYS A 222 5.58 65.41 -22.24
N ASP A 223 5.36 65.78 -23.51
CA ASP A 223 4.29 66.70 -23.92
C ASP A 223 3.45 66.04 -25.03
N PRO A 224 2.17 65.73 -24.79
CA PRO A 224 1.42 65.92 -23.52
C PRO A 224 1.79 64.92 -22.41
N SER A 225 1.70 65.33 -21.16
CA SER A 225 2.12 64.55 -19.98
C SER A 225 1.49 63.16 -19.88
N TYR A 226 0.31 62.94 -20.37
CA TYR A 226 -0.33 61.61 -20.35
C TYR A 226 0.42 60.55 -21.13
N MET A 227 1.31 60.93 -22.08
CA MET A 227 2.18 59.98 -22.77
C MET A 227 3.08 59.20 -21.82
N SER A 228 3.49 59.81 -20.72
CA SER A 228 4.28 59.16 -19.67
C SER A 228 3.54 57.95 -19.03
N LEU A 229 2.22 57.96 -18.95
CA LEU A 229 1.39 56.83 -18.51
C LEU A 229 1.50 55.63 -19.47
N LEU A 230 1.53 55.92 -20.78
CA LEU A 230 1.63 54.85 -21.80
C LEU A 230 3.06 54.21 -21.72
N PHE A 231 4.12 55.04 -21.58
CA PHE A 231 5.47 54.53 -21.38
C PHE A 231 5.60 53.77 -20.08
N GLY A 232 5.00 54.24 -18.99
CA GLY A 232 5.00 53.57 -17.68
C GLY A 232 4.28 52.19 -17.76
N ALA A 233 3.09 52.17 -18.36
CA ALA A 233 2.31 50.94 -18.55
C ALA A 233 3.07 49.91 -19.41
N GLY A 234 3.67 50.36 -20.54
CA GLY A 234 4.47 49.48 -21.41
C GLY A 234 5.72 48.95 -20.69
N ALA A 235 6.45 49.81 -20.00
CA ALA A 235 7.61 49.39 -19.22
C ALA A 235 7.24 48.45 -18.07
N GLY A 236 6.13 48.68 -17.39
CA GLY A 236 5.64 47.85 -16.32
C GLY A 236 5.21 46.44 -16.80
N LEU A 237 4.51 46.37 -17.92
CA LEU A 237 4.14 45.11 -18.54
C LEU A 237 5.38 44.32 -18.97
N LEU A 238 6.32 44.98 -19.64
CA LEU A 238 7.56 44.35 -20.10
C LEU A 238 8.40 43.82 -18.90
N THR A 239 8.58 44.63 -17.88
CA THR A 239 9.33 44.28 -16.68
C THR A 239 8.61 43.18 -15.87
N GLY A 240 7.30 43.26 -15.76
CA GLY A 240 6.49 42.21 -15.13
C GLY A 240 6.63 40.86 -15.84
N PHE A 241 6.59 40.86 -17.17
CA PHE A 241 6.74 39.68 -17.98
C PHE A 241 8.16 39.08 -17.91
N ILE A 242 9.19 39.93 -18.08
CA ILE A 242 10.60 39.48 -17.96
C ILE A 242 10.89 39.04 -16.53
N GLY A 243 10.40 39.76 -15.53
CA GLY A 243 10.53 39.42 -14.12
C GLY A 243 9.86 38.08 -13.79
N PHE A 244 8.68 37.81 -14.35
CA PHE A 244 8.01 36.50 -14.21
C PHE A 244 8.87 35.38 -14.76
N ILE A 245 9.36 35.49 -15.98
CA ILE A 245 10.20 34.47 -16.61
C ILE A 245 11.49 34.27 -15.81
N THR A 246 12.16 35.34 -15.44
CA THR A 246 13.44 35.27 -14.70
C THR A 246 13.25 34.67 -13.31
N LEU A 247 12.23 35.08 -12.56
CA LEU A 247 11.94 34.56 -11.23
C LEU A 247 11.50 33.08 -11.32
N TYR A 248 10.71 32.74 -12.33
CA TYR A 248 10.29 31.35 -12.57
C TYR A 248 11.48 30.45 -12.89
N LEU A 249 12.42 30.90 -13.74
CA LEU A 249 13.63 30.15 -14.07
C LEU A 249 14.55 30.00 -12.85
N LEU A 250 14.84 31.09 -12.15
CA LEU A 250 15.67 31.06 -10.95
C LEU A 250 15.06 30.14 -9.87
N PHE A 251 13.74 30.23 -9.69
CA PHE A 251 13.07 29.42 -8.71
C PHE A 251 13.02 27.96 -9.16
N SER A 252 12.85 27.67 -10.45
CA SER A 252 12.89 26.31 -11.01
C SER A 252 14.29 25.70 -10.83
N ILE A 253 15.36 26.47 -11.05
CA ILE A 253 16.73 26.03 -10.81
C ILE A 253 16.97 25.78 -9.33
N PHE A 254 16.58 26.72 -8.46
CA PHE A 254 16.69 26.56 -7.01
C PHE A 254 15.88 25.37 -6.49
N PHE A 255 14.67 25.18 -7.01
CA PHE A 255 13.81 24.06 -6.65
C PHE A 255 14.38 22.74 -7.17
N ALA A 256 14.90 22.70 -8.40
CA ALA A 256 15.62 21.56 -8.93
C ALA A 256 16.87 21.22 -8.09
N PHE A 257 17.65 22.24 -7.69
CA PHE A 257 18.78 22.07 -6.79
C PHE A 257 18.36 21.61 -5.38
N PHE A 258 17.30 22.18 -4.82
CA PHE A 258 16.71 21.75 -3.55
C PHE A 258 16.13 20.33 -3.63
N LEU A 259 15.47 20.00 -4.75
CA LEU A 259 15.02 18.63 -5.01
C LEU A 259 16.23 17.68 -5.16
N MET A 260 17.26 18.11 -5.91
CA MET A 260 18.49 17.34 -6.04
C MET A 260 19.21 17.17 -4.71
N THR A 261 19.35 18.20 -3.87
CA THR A 261 19.96 18.06 -2.53
C THR A 261 19.09 17.22 -1.58
N ARG A 262 17.77 17.34 -1.62
CA ARG A 262 16.88 16.40 -0.91
C ARG A 262 16.85 15.02 -1.53
N LEU A 263 16.95 14.91 -2.84
CA LEU A 263 17.11 13.62 -3.52
C LEU A 263 18.50 13.05 -3.26
N THR A 264 19.60 13.81 -3.22
CA THR A 264 20.92 13.24 -2.93
C THR A 264 21.09 12.84 -1.48
N THR A 265 20.59 13.57 -0.50
CA THR A 265 20.58 13.12 0.90
C THR A 265 19.60 11.96 1.17
N LYS A 266 18.50 11.87 0.42
CA LYS A 266 17.61 10.71 0.39
C LYS A 266 18.02 9.69 -0.68
N ALA A 267 18.67 10.05 -1.79
CA ALA A 267 18.95 9.21 -2.95
C ALA A 267 20.07 8.20 -2.69
N ILE A 268 20.99 8.43 -1.79
CA ILE A 268 21.87 7.36 -1.31
C ILE A 268 21.01 6.26 -0.64
N SER A 269 19.87 6.62 -0.06
CA SER A 269 18.92 5.69 0.55
C SER A 269 17.75 5.28 -0.35
N THR A 270 17.59 5.90 -1.52
CA THR A 270 16.51 5.63 -2.50
C THR A 270 17.07 5.02 -3.79
N ALA A 271 18.38 5.07 -4.02
CA ALA A 271 19.01 4.41 -5.17
C ALA A 271 18.72 2.91 -5.18
N ASP A 272 18.74 2.25 -4.01
CA ASP A 272 18.38 0.85 -3.86
C ASP A 272 16.91 0.59 -4.18
N VAL A 273 16.01 1.46 -3.70
CA VAL A 273 14.57 1.37 -3.97
C VAL A 273 14.28 1.68 -5.44
N ALA A 274 14.95 2.67 -6.04
CA ALA A 274 14.82 2.96 -7.46
C ALA A 274 15.32 1.80 -8.33
N SER A 275 16.47 1.21 -7.97
CA SER A 275 16.97 0.01 -8.65
C SER A 275 16.03 -1.18 -8.51
N ALA A 276 15.41 -1.34 -7.35
CA ALA A 276 14.42 -2.40 -7.10
C ALA A 276 13.16 -2.19 -7.94
N ALA A 277 12.66 -0.94 -8.04
CA ALA A 277 11.51 -0.62 -8.89
C ALA A 277 11.76 -0.97 -10.36
N MET A 278 13.00 -0.80 -10.85
CA MET A 278 13.38 -1.21 -12.21
C MET A 278 13.32 -2.74 -12.41
N THR A 279 13.45 -3.53 -11.35
CA THR A 279 13.38 -5.01 -11.44
C THR A 279 11.96 -5.56 -11.38
N LYS A 280 10.94 -4.73 -11.14
CA LYS A 280 9.52 -5.13 -11.15
C LYS A 280 9.14 -5.84 -12.45
N GLY A 281 9.48 -5.24 -13.59
CA GLY A 281 9.24 -5.83 -14.91
C GLY A 281 10.01 -7.14 -15.14
N SER A 282 11.23 -7.23 -14.62
CA SER A 282 12.05 -8.44 -14.72
C SER A 282 11.46 -9.58 -13.90
N LEU A 283 10.98 -9.30 -12.68
CA LEU A 283 10.30 -10.28 -11.83
C LEU A 283 9.01 -10.76 -12.50
N ALA A 284 8.15 -9.84 -12.95
CA ALA A 284 6.92 -10.20 -13.63
C ALA A 284 7.19 -11.08 -14.86
N LYS A 285 8.16 -10.71 -15.70
CA LYS A 285 8.57 -11.49 -16.88
C LYS A 285 9.15 -12.86 -16.52
N ALA A 286 9.93 -12.95 -15.44
CA ALA A 286 10.48 -14.23 -14.98
C ALA A 286 9.36 -15.15 -14.48
N MET A 287 8.42 -14.60 -13.71
CA MET A 287 7.34 -15.38 -13.09
C MET A 287 6.25 -15.79 -14.08
N THR A 288 5.91 -14.97 -15.07
CA THR A 288 4.92 -15.34 -16.11
C THR A 288 5.35 -16.52 -16.98
N ARG A 289 6.65 -16.90 -16.95
CA ARG A 289 7.11 -18.14 -17.61
C ARG A 289 6.64 -19.41 -16.88
N TYR A 290 6.45 -19.31 -15.56
CA TYR A 290 6.05 -20.42 -14.69
C TYR A 290 4.56 -20.38 -14.39
N ASP A 291 4.02 -19.16 -14.23
CA ASP A 291 2.61 -18.89 -13.97
C ASP A 291 2.13 -17.73 -14.85
N PRO A 292 1.43 -18.00 -15.97
CA PRO A 292 0.92 -16.96 -16.87
C PRO A 292 -0.03 -15.97 -16.19
N GLU A 293 -0.63 -16.39 -15.07
CA GLU A 293 -1.57 -15.59 -14.30
C GLU A 293 -0.92 -14.79 -13.16
N PHE A 294 0.39 -14.87 -13.03
CA PHE A 294 1.13 -14.14 -12.01
C PHE A 294 0.81 -12.64 -12.01
N SER A 295 0.49 -12.10 -10.84
CA SER A 295 0.29 -10.67 -10.60
C SER A 295 1.33 -10.16 -9.62
N TYR A 296 2.21 -9.27 -10.09
CA TYR A 296 3.23 -8.67 -9.24
C TYR A 296 2.61 -7.96 -8.03
N ASP A 297 1.55 -7.17 -8.24
CA ASP A 297 0.94 -6.34 -7.18
C ASP A 297 0.33 -7.21 -6.07
N LEU A 298 -0.24 -8.37 -6.40
CA LEU A 298 -0.73 -9.33 -5.41
C LEU A 298 0.42 -10.07 -4.72
N PHE A 299 1.41 -10.49 -5.49
CA PHE A 299 2.60 -11.16 -4.97
C PHE A 299 3.38 -10.26 -4.00
N GLU A 300 3.54 -8.97 -4.33
CA GLU A 300 4.16 -7.97 -3.45
C GLU A 300 3.44 -7.90 -2.09
N GLY A 301 2.12 -7.81 -2.11
CA GLY A 301 1.31 -7.84 -0.88
C GLY A 301 1.52 -9.13 -0.07
N LYS A 302 1.55 -10.30 -0.75
CA LYS A 302 1.77 -11.59 -0.11
C LYS A 302 3.15 -11.67 0.55
N VAL A 303 4.21 -11.24 -0.13
CA VAL A 303 5.58 -11.23 0.43
C VAL A 303 5.66 -10.39 1.71
N ILE A 304 4.99 -9.24 1.72
CA ILE A 304 4.93 -8.38 2.91
C ILE A 304 4.17 -9.07 4.04
N SER A 305 3.07 -9.76 3.75
CA SER A 305 2.29 -10.52 4.74
C SER A 305 3.10 -11.67 5.33
N LEU A 306 3.81 -12.43 4.48
CA LEU A 306 4.71 -13.51 4.94
C LEU A 306 5.83 -12.96 5.82
N PHE A 307 6.43 -11.84 5.43
CA PHE A 307 7.45 -11.19 6.28
C PHE A 307 6.89 -10.80 7.65
N ARG A 308 5.69 -10.17 7.68
CA ARG A 308 5.03 -9.78 8.94
C ARG A 308 4.73 -10.98 9.83
N ALA A 309 4.21 -12.07 9.24
CA ALA A 309 3.92 -13.31 9.97
C ALA A 309 5.16 -13.85 10.69
N ILE A 310 6.29 -13.92 9.98
CA ILE A 310 7.55 -14.40 10.54
C ILE A 310 8.12 -13.41 11.57
N ALA A 311 8.07 -12.12 11.26
CA ALA A 311 8.69 -11.09 12.09
C ALA A 311 7.98 -10.90 13.44
N PHE A 312 6.66 -11.04 13.48
CA PHE A 312 5.87 -10.85 14.71
C PHE A 312 5.58 -12.14 15.45
N SER A 313 5.82 -13.31 14.85
CA SER A 313 5.66 -14.58 15.55
C SER A 313 6.70 -14.77 16.64
N ASP A 314 6.25 -15.28 17.78
CA ASP A 314 7.12 -15.66 18.91
C ASP A 314 7.74 -17.04 18.70
N ASP A 315 6.98 -17.98 18.13
CA ASP A 315 7.46 -19.31 17.74
C ASP A 315 7.55 -19.42 16.22
N ARG A 316 8.78 -19.43 15.70
CA ARG A 316 9.07 -19.60 14.29
C ARG A 316 9.37 -21.04 13.90
N THR A 317 9.40 -21.96 14.88
CA THR A 317 9.83 -23.36 14.64
C THR A 317 8.76 -24.20 13.93
N ASN A 318 7.49 -23.92 14.20
CA ASN A 318 6.34 -24.71 13.72
C ASN A 318 5.43 -23.94 12.75
N MET A 319 5.95 -22.91 12.09
CA MET A 319 5.15 -22.14 11.12
C MET A 319 5.06 -22.86 9.78
N SER A 320 3.86 -23.02 9.22
CA SER A 320 3.70 -23.56 7.86
C SER A 320 4.29 -22.63 6.80
N VAL A 321 4.29 -21.33 7.04
CA VAL A 321 4.81 -20.29 6.14
C VAL A 321 6.32 -20.14 6.17
N TYR A 322 7.02 -20.79 7.15
CA TYR A 322 8.45 -20.61 7.35
C TYR A 322 9.18 -21.93 7.59
N ARG A 323 10.23 -22.17 6.82
CA ARG A 323 11.12 -23.35 6.91
C ARG A 323 12.59 -22.97 7.09
N GLY A 324 12.87 -21.69 7.33
CA GLY A 324 14.24 -21.20 7.55
C GLY A 324 14.74 -21.41 8.98
N ASP A 325 15.86 -20.77 9.30
CA ASP A 325 16.39 -20.74 10.65
C ASP A 325 15.43 -19.96 11.57
N PRO A 326 14.87 -20.58 12.62
CA PRO A 326 13.97 -19.90 13.55
C PRO A 326 14.68 -18.83 14.40
N ASN A 327 16.01 -18.92 14.54
CA ASN A 327 16.80 -17.97 15.31
C ASN A 327 17.11 -16.72 14.51
N LEU A 328 16.27 -15.70 14.64
CA LEU A 328 16.36 -14.39 13.96
C LEU A 328 16.43 -13.26 15.01
N PRO A 329 17.56 -13.09 15.71
CA PRO A 329 17.66 -12.15 16.83
C PRO A 329 17.46 -10.68 16.39
N GLU A 330 17.70 -10.36 15.13
CA GLU A 330 17.44 -9.02 14.57
C GLU A 330 15.96 -8.67 14.55
N LEU A 331 15.06 -9.66 14.53
CA LEU A 331 13.62 -9.47 14.58
C LEU A 331 13.06 -9.38 16.01
N ASP A 332 13.82 -9.80 17.02
CA ASP A 332 13.32 -9.86 18.40
C ASP A 332 13.08 -8.46 19.01
N THR A 333 13.78 -7.46 18.54
CA THR A 333 13.57 -6.05 18.94
C THR A 333 12.57 -5.31 18.07
N LEU A 334 12.10 -5.95 17.00
CA LEU A 334 11.19 -5.35 16.02
C LEU A 334 9.78 -5.24 16.59
N ILE A 335 9.20 -4.05 16.49
CA ILE A 335 7.85 -3.77 16.97
C ILE A 335 6.91 -3.26 15.87
N ASP A 336 7.47 -2.84 14.72
CA ASP A 336 6.65 -2.31 13.64
C ASP A 336 7.40 -2.27 12.30
N ILE A 337 6.66 -2.33 11.20
CA ILE A 337 7.19 -2.41 9.84
C ILE A 337 6.36 -1.55 8.90
N ASP A 338 7.03 -0.69 8.15
CA ASP A 338 6.46 0.00 6.99
C ASP A 338 7.25 -0.39 5.73
N TYR A 339 6.53 -0.77 4.68
CA TYR A 339 7.13 -1.15 3.41
C TYR A 339 7.60 0.09 2.62
N ARG A 340 8.78 0.01 1.98
CA ARG A 340 9.35 1.12 1.21
C ARG A 340 8.89 1.18 -0.25
N GLY A 341 7.97 0.29 -0.63
CA GLY A 341 7.37 0.30 -1.97
C GLY A 341 8.22 -0.30 -3.07
N ALA A 342 9.26 -1.05 -2.71
CA ALA A 342 10.06 -1.74 -3.69
C ALA A 342 10.57 -3.08 -3.17
N MET A 343 10.57 -4.05 -4.07
CA MET A 343 11.11 -5.38 -3.89
C MET A 343 12.03 -5.68 -5.08
N LYS A 344 13.30 -6.01 -4.82
CA LYS A 344 14.27 -6.32 -5.86
C LYS A 344 14.22 -7.79 -6.20
N TYR A 345 14.02 -8.10 -7.46
CA TYR A 345 14.23 -9.44 -7.99
C TYR A 345 15.73 -9.75 -8.05
N LEU A 346 16.14 -10.85 -7.44
CA LEU A 346 17.53 -11.31 -7.43
C LEU A 346 17.73 -12.51 -8.35
N ASN A 347 16.93 -13.56 -8.17
CA ASN A 347 17.04 -14.78 -8.98
C ASN A 347 15.77 -15.64 -8.89
N SER A 348 15.55 -16.50 -9.88
CA SER A 348 14.58 -17.59 -9.83
C SER A 348 15.16 -18.84 -10.51
N ARG A 349 14.88 -20.02 -9.94
CA ARG A 349 15.33 -21.30 -10.48
C ARG A 349 14.35 -22.41 -10.11
N ILE A 350 14.35 -23.46 -10.89
CA ILE A 350 13.71 -24.72 -10.50
C ILE A 350 14.75 -25.56 -9.75
N GLN A 351 14.34 -26.11 -8.64
CA GLN A 351 15.15 -27.01 -7.81
C GLN A 351 14.34 -28.28 -7.51
N ASP A 352 15.06 -29.42 -7.37
CA ASP A 352 14.48 -30.73 -7.04
C ASP A 352 13.29 -31.13 -7.96
N GLY A 353 13.40 -30.81 -9.25
CA GLY A 353 12.48 -31.18 -10.32
C GLY A 353 11.25 -30.30 -10.46
N ASP A 354 10.60 -29.88 -9.36
CA ASP A 354 9.33 -29.18 -9.40
C ASP A 354 9.16 -28.03 -8.40
N ASN A 355 10.19 -27.72 -7.62
CA ASN A 355 10.19 -26.58 -6.70
C ASN A 355 10.65 -25.31 -7.42
N LEU A 356 9.80 -24.32 -7.52
CA LEU A 356 10.15 -22.98 -7.97
C LEU A 356 10.73 -22.21 -6.78
N VAL A 357 12.01 -21.91 -6.85
CA VAL A 357 12.73 -21.11 -5.85
C VAL A 357 12.89 -19.69 -6.37
N LEU A 358 12.44 -18.71 -5.61
CA LEU A 358 12.51 -17.30 -5.92
C LEU A 358 13.27 -16.56 -4.83
N LEU A 359 14.27 -15.77 -5.20
CA LEU A 359 15.03 -14.94 -4.29
C LEU A 359 14.71 -13.46 -4.55
N VAL A 360 14.18 -12.79 -3.53
CA VAL A 360 13.85 -11.36 -3.55
C VAL A 360 14.48 -10.63 -2.38
N ARG A 361 14.74 -9.33 -2.56
CA ARG A 361 15.14 -8.42 -1.49
C ARG A 361 14.03 -7.43 -1.23
N VAL A 362 13.57 -7.37 0.01
CA VAL A 362 12.49 -6.49 0.47
C VAL A 362 13.09 -5.32 1.24
N TYR A 363 12.70 -4.10 0.90
CA TYR A 363 13.17 -2.88 1.55
C TYR A 363 12.12 -2.36 2.52
N LEU A 364 12.53 -2.16 3.79
CA LEU A 364 11.63 -1.84 4.88
C LEU A 364 12.10 -0.61 5.67
N TYR A 365 11.16 0.13 6.22
CA TYR A 365 11.36 0.93 7.41
C TYR A 365 10.95 0.09 8.61
N THR A 366 11.89 -0.19 9.49
CA THR A 366 11.67 -1.00 10.69
C THR A 366 11.71 -0.11 11.92
N THR A 367 10.82 -0.39 12.84
CA THR A 367 10.79 0.27 14.14
C THR A 367 11.13 -0.75 15.22
N HIS A 368 12.19 -0.47 15.96
CA HIS A 368 12.72 -1.34 17.00
C HIS A 368 12.58 -0.72 18.38
N LEU A 369 12.36 -1.55 19.39
CA LEU A 369 12.50 -1.18 20.79
C LEU A 369 13.88 -1.63 21.28
N ILE A 370 14.83 -0.69 21.44
CA ILE A 370 16.21 -0.97 21.86
C ILE A 370 16.48 -0.22 23.17
N LYS A 371 16.77 -0.92 24.24
CA LYS A 371 17.03 -0.34 25.58
C LYS A 371 15.97 0.68 26.00
N GLY A 372 14.70 0.35 25.79
CA GLY A 372 13.55 1.20 26.13
C GLY A 372 13.34 2.43 25.22
N LYS A 373 14.06 2.53 24.10
CA LYS A 373 13.91 3.63 23.14
C LYS A 373 13.41 3.12 21.79
N ILE A 374 12.52 3.90 21.16
CA ILE A 374 12.02 3.62 19.81
C ILE A 374 13.05 4.11 18.78
N VAL A 375 13.61 3.18 18.02
CA VAL A 375 14.62 3.45 16.99
C VAL A 375 14.09 3.01 15.63
N ASN A 376 14.05 3.94 14.67
CA ASN A 376 13.69 3.61 13.29
C ASN A 376 14.95 3.34 12.48
N LYS A 377 14.90 2.29 11.68
CA LYS A 377 16.00 1.91 10.79
C LYS A 377 15.47 1.73 9.36
N LYS A 378 16.39 1.80 8.40
CA LYS A 378 16.17 1.34 7.02
C LYS A 378 16.88 0.03 6.91
N GLU A 379 16.14 -1.02 6.64
CA GLU A 379 16.67 -2.37 6.58
C GLU A 379 16.17 -3.08 5.32
N ASP A 380 16.97 -3.97 4.82
CA ASP A 380 16.61 -4.83 3.72
C ASP A 380 16.83 -6.30 4.11
N TYR A 381 15.93 -7.15 3.62
CA TYR A 381 15.93 -8.57 3.91
C TYR A 381 15.87 -9.36 2.62
N ASN A 382 16.78 -10.31 2.46
CA ASN A 382 16.73 -11.30 1.39
C ASN A 382 15.79 -12.43 1.82
N MET A 383 14.74 -12.66 1.04
CA MET A 383 13.77 -13.73 1.27
C MET A 383 13.93 -14.79 0.18
N THR A 384 14.13 -16.03 0.60
CA THR A 384 14.06 -17.20 -0.28
C THR A 384 12.67 -17.80 -0.19
N LEU A 385 11.90 -17.71 -1.26
CA LEU A 385 10.54 -18.18 -1.37
C LEU A 385 10.52 -19.46 -2.22
N VAL A 386 9.75 -20.44 -1.81
CA VAL A 386 9.61 -21.72 -2.52
C VAL A 386 8.14 -22.06 -2.67
N LYS A 387 7.74 -22.52 -3.86
CA LYS A 387 6.44 -23.17 -4.11
C LYS A 387 6.60 -24.27 -5.16
N LYS A 388 5.65 -25.21 -5.21
CA LYS A 388 5.58 -26.17 -6.31
C LYS A 388 5.20 -25.49 -7.62
N LEU A 389 5.75 -25.95 -8.75
CA LEU A 389 5.35 -25.46 -10.07
C LEU A 389 3.88 -25.76 -10.39
N THR A 390 3.32 -26.81 -9.79
CA THR A 390 1.93 -27.18 -9.91
C THR A 390 0.99 -26.31 -9.08
N ALA A 391 1.51 -25.59 -8.06
CA ALA A 391 0.75 -24.66 -7.24
C ALA A 391 0.44 -23.40 -8.06
N LYS A 392 -0.82 -23.26 -8.49
CA LYS A 392 -1.32 -22.08 -9.20
C LYS A 392 -1.72 -21.01 -8.22
N GLU A 393 -1.69 -19.76 -8.68
CA GLU A 393 -2.19 -18.63 -7.89
C GLU A 393 -3.66 -18.90 -7.49
N ASN A 394 -3.92 -18.96 -6.19
CA ASN A 394 -5.25 -19.13 -5.62
C ASN A 394 -5.61 -17.89 -4.78
N TYR A 395 -6.42 -17.01 -5.35
CA TYR A 395 -6.80 -15.75 -4.69
C TYR A 395 -7.71 -15.95 -3.47
N GLY A 396 -8.44 -17.07 -3.40
CA GLY A 396 -9.30 -17.40 -2.27
C GLY A 396 -8.63 -18.24 -1.19
N PHE A 397 -7.33 -18.52 -1.34
CA PHE A 397 -6.60 -19.33 -0.36
C PHE A 397 -6.35 -18.58 0.94
N SER A 398 -6.57 -19.26 2.07
CA SER A 398 -6.24 -18.77 3.41
C SER A 398 -5.42 -19.80 4.16
N ILE A 399 -4.41 -19.39 4.91
CA ILE A 399 -3.56 -20.25 5.73
C ILE A 399 -4.31 -20.71 6.98
N HIS A 400 -5.28 -19.92 7.43
CA HIS A 400 -6.09 -20.21 8.63
C HIS A 400 -7.24 -21.19 8.38
N ALA A 401 -7.60 -21.44 7.14
CA ALA A 401 -8.72 -22.30 6.80
C ALA A 401 -8.32 -23.27 5.69
N VAL A 402 -7.53 -24.28 6.03
CA VAL A 402 -7.11 -25.34 5.12
C VAL A 402 -7.87 -26.63 5.40
N ASN A 403 -8.10 -27.43 4.35
CA ASN A 403 -8.73 -28.72 4.46
C ASN A 403 -7.69 -29.82 4.23
N CYS A 404 -7.70 -30.82 5.09
CA CYS A 404 -6.85 -31.98 4.91
C CYS A 404 -7.24 -32.76 3.65
N LYS A 405 -6.29 -33.01 2.76
CA LYS A 405 -6.51 -33.77 1.52
C LYS A 405 -6.88 -35.25 1.77
N THR A 406 -6.58 -35.77 2.96
CA THR A 406 -6.81 -37.19 3.30
C THR A 406 -8.13 -37.39 4.02
N CYS A 407 -8.48 -36.57 5.03
CA CYS A 407 -9.67 -36.76 5.84
C CYS A 407 -10.67 -35.60 5.76
N ALA A 408 -10.41 -34.60 4.92
CA ALA A 408 -11.20 -33.39 4.73
C ALA A 408 -11.41 -32.52 5.99
N ALA A 409 -10.79 -32.86 7.13
CA ALA A 409 -10.89 -32.04 8.34
C ALA A 409 -10.29 -30.65 8.09
N SER A 410 -11.01 -29.64 8.56
CA SER A 410 -10.59 -28.24 8.48
C SER A 410 -9.70 -27.88 9.68
N PHE A 411 -8.59 -27.18 9.45
CA PHE A 411 -7.69 -26.75 10.53
C PHE A 411 -6.95 -25.46 10.16
N ASP A 412 -6.44 -24.80 11.20
CA ASP A 412 -5.54 -23.64 11.04
C ASP A 412 -4.12 -24.14 10.80
N ALA A 413 -3.58 -23.87 9.60
CA ALA A 413 -2.25 -24.33 9.22
C ALA A 413 -1.12 -23.36 9.61
N MET A 414 -1.38 -22.21 10.23
CA MET A 414 -0.32 -21.25 10.54
C MET A 414 0.78 -21.86 11.42
N HIS A 415 0.38 -22.57 12.47
CA HIS A 415 1.29 -23.21 13.42
C HIS A 415 1.16 -24.75 13.48
N ILE A 416 0.45 -25.36 12.53
CA ILE A 416 0.21 -26.80 12.49
C ILE A 416 0.78 -27.36 11.17
N LEU A 417 1.76 -28.26 11.28
CA LEU A 417 2.45 -28.87 10.15
C LEU A 417 1.86 -30.23 9.74
N GLN A 418 0.85 -30.69 10.45
CA GLN A 418 0.15 -31.95 10.15
C GLN A 418 -1.32 -31.85 10.58
N CYS A 419 -2.19 -32.56 9.86
CA CYS A 419 -3.59 -32.59 10.20
C CYS A 419 -3.82 -33.08 11.63
N PRO A 420 -4.50 -32.33 12.50
CA PRO A 420 -4.73 -32.73 13.89
C PRO A 420 -5.63 -33.94 14.03
N THR A 421 -6.40 -34.29 12.99
CA THR A 421 -7.36 -35.41 12.99
C THR A 421 -6.72 -36.71 12.53
N CYS A 422 -5.95 -36.72 11.44
CA CYS A 422 -5.42 -37.95 10.85
C CYS A 422 -3.88 -38.01 10.80
N GLY A 423 -3.17 -36.98 11.27
CA GLY A 423 -1.71 -36.93 11.27
C GLY A 423 -1.05 -36.72 9.91
N THR A 424 -1.81 -36.58 8.81
CA THR A 424 -1.21 -36.35 7.49
C THR A 424 -0.41 -35.05 7.48
N PRO A 425 0.87 -35.08 7.04
CA PRO A 425 1.69 -33.87 6.94
C PRO A 425 1.06 -32.83 6.00
N TYR A 426 1.07 -31.58 6.43
CA TYR A 426 0.63 -30.46 5.61
C TYR A 426 1.84 -29.74 5.01
N LYS A 427 1.83 -29.59 3.69
CA LYS A 427 2.89 -28.96 2.91
C LYS A 427 2.34 -27.75 2.18
N LEU A 428 2.50 -26.59 2.78
CA LEU A 428 1.99 -25.33 2.21
C LEU A 428 2.60 -25.03 0.83
N GLU A 429 3.82 -25.45 0.56
CA GLU A 429 4.49 -25.27 -0.74
C GLU A 429 3.77 -25.93 -1.92
N GLU A 430 2.88 -26.88 -1.66
CA GLU A 430 1.99 -27.48 -2.66
C GLU A 430 0.79 -26.58 -3.04
N GLU A 431 0.52 -25.57 -2.21
CA GLU A 431 -0.63 -24.66 -2.37
C GLU A 431 -0.17 -23.22 -2.65
N ASP A 432 0.89 -22.77 -1.96
CA ASP A 432 1.33 -21.37 -1.97
C ASP A 432 2.82 -21.20 -1.62
N TRP A 433 3.28 -19.95 -1.59
CA TRP A 433 4.65 -19.59 -1.25
C TRP A 433 4.98 -19.83 0.22
N VAL A 434 6.12 -20.46 0.46
CA VAL A 434 6.74 -20.67 1.77
C VAL A 434 8.09 -20.00 1.80
N VAL A 435 8.45 -19.37 2.92
CA VAL A 435 9.76 -18.73 3.11
C VAL A 435 10.75 -19.76 3.65
N TYR A 436 11.75 -20.12 2.87
CA TYR A 436 12.81 -21.09 3.23
C TYR A 436 14.06 -20.42 3.80
N GLY A 437 14.14 -19.11 3.73
CA GLY A 437 15.24 -18.35 4.32
C GLY A 437 14.93 -16.87 4.38
N LEU A 438 15.33 -16.28 5.49
CA LEU A 438 15.27 -14.85 5.73
C LEU A 438 16.63 -14.38 6.24
N LYS A 439 17.29 -13.46 5.52
CA LYS A 439 18.61 -12.93 5.87
C LYS A 439 18.65 -11.44 5.67
N LYS A 440 19.21 -10.74 6.61
CA LYS A 440 19.47 -9.30 6.52
C LYS A 440 20.67 -9.00 5.63
#